data_3b13c9cfc1ac4c8b61940c86568e8267
#
_entry.id   3b13c9cfc1ac4c8b61940c86568e8267
#
_cell.length_a   1.000
_cell.length_b   1.000
_cell.length_c   1.000
_cell.angle_alpha   90.00
_cell.angle_beta   90.00
_cell.angle_gamma   90.00
#
_symmetry.space_group_name_H-M   'P 1'
#
loop_
_entity.id
_entity.type
_entity.pdbx_description
1 polymer ?
#
loop_
_entity_poly.entity_id
_entity_poly.type
_entity_poly.pdbx_seq_one_letter_code
_entity_poly.pdbx_strand_id
1 'polypeptide(L)'
;MRTVQNLIAIDPLKLQVAAGMAGIGRTITWAHTVDLPDPWRWVSPGDLVMTTGVGLPQASQQQVEWLEQLVQSNPSALVIAPRQDATDLTQALLDAADRLHFPVLRASFQLEFVKLSHQVIESVLQAQRERFNASERLFQTYAEALRKQPEMAGRLSILANALGMNLTIEDAVSGLKIVEAQTLSPVDVDHIERIPIGGRARANLIISSSARRSPDDSILVRSLAGLLGVELERLMIQRDLQRAEGASLLRSLVDSTTEFTLALPMLERHGLTGTLVMSGDTARPSRPMVNRRYSSLPCPVRANAVAVRRERTVDGAKSKSDINI
;
A
#
# COMPACT_ATOMS: atom_id res chain seq x y z
N MET A 1 7.48 -10.72 -11.19
CA MET A 1 7.60 -10.66 -12.68
C MET A 1 8.94 -11.24 -13.08
N ARG A 2 9.02 -12.05 -14.14
CA ARG A 2 10.31 -12.56 -14.62
C ARG A 2 10.95 -11.55 -15.56
N THR A 3 12.21 -11.22 -15.27
CA THR A 3 13.07 -10.44 -16.16
C THR A 3 13.82 -11.37 -17.11
N VAL A 4 14.41 -10.79 -18.15
CA VAL A 4 15.32 -11.52 -19.06
C VAL A 4 16.47 -12.14 -18.26
N GLN A 5 17.00 -11.46 -17.24
CA GLN A 5 18.02 -11.97 -16.34
C GLN A 5 17.59 -13.27 -15.63
N ASN A 6 16.34 -13.32 -15.12
CA ASN A 6 15.82 -14.53 -14.48
C ASN A 6 15.66 -15.67 -15.47
N LEU A 7 15.35 -15.38 -16.75
CA LEU A 7 15.24 -16.38 -17.79
C LEU A 7 16.61 -16.99 -18.13
N ILE A 8 17.64 -16.16 -18.24
CA ILE A 8 19.02 -16.61 -18.52
C ILE A 8 19.55 -17.53 -17.40
N ALA A 9 19.14 -17.26 -16.15
CA ALA A 9 19.55 -18.06 -14.98
C ALA A 9 18.94 -19.47 -14.93
N ILE A 10 18.11 -19.86 -15.90
CA ILE A 10 17.52 -21.21 -15.97
C ILE A 10 18.49 -22.14 -16.72
N ASP A 11 19.34 -22.86 -15.99
CA ASP A 11 20.36 -23.75 -16.53
C ASP A 11 19.89 -24.68 -17.65
N PRO A 12 18.71 -25.32 -17.56
CA PRO A 12 18.23 -26.21 -18.64
C PRO A 12 18.06 -25.52 -19.99
N LEU A 13 17.83 -24.20 -20.01
CA LEU A 13 17.61 -23.45 -21.25
C LEU A 13 18.92 -23.09 -21.98
N LYS A 14 20.05 -23.09 -21.27
CA LYS A 14 21.39 -22.77 -21.80
C LYS A 14 21.41 -21.51 -22.69
N LEU A 15 20.70 -20.48 -22.28
CA LEU A 15 20.66 -19.20 -22.99
C LEU A 15 21.94 -18.43 -22.74
N GLN A 16 22.54 -17.89 -23.81
CA GLN A 16 23.73 -17.05 -23.73
C GLN A 16 23.41 -15.65 -24.24
N VAL A 17 23.87 -14.62 -23.54
CA VAL A 17 23.74 -13.23 -24.01
C VAL A 17 24.72 -12.99 -25.13
N ALA A 18 24.25 -12.72 -26.33
CA ALA A 18 25.05 -12.37 -27.47
C ALA A 18 25.35 -10.86 -27.51
N ALA A 19 24.40 -10.01 -27.11
CA ALA A 19 24.53 -8.55 -27.02
C ALA A 19 23.42 -7.96 -26.12
N GLY A 20 23.51 -6.69 -25.80
CA GLY A 20 22.47 -5.95 -25.07
C GLY A 20 22.42 -6.28 -23.58
N MET A 21 23.53 -6.60 -22.95
CA MET A 21 23.62 -6.95 -21.53
C MET A 21 22.99 -5.90 -20.61
N ALA A 22 23.09 -4.63 -20.94
CA ALA A 22 22.48 -3.55 -20.13
C ALA A 22 20.94 -3.63 -20.05
N GLY A 23 20.29 -4.33 -20.96
CA GLY A 23 18.84 -4.48 -21.04
C GLY A 23 18.26 -5.72 -20.36
N ILE A 24 19.05 -6.58 -19.72
CA ILE A 24 18.57 -7.86 -19.15
C ILE A 24 17.57 -7.71 -18.00
N GLY A 25 17.42 -6.49 -17.43
CA GLY A 25 16.41 -6.16 -16.45
C GLY A 25 14.99 -6.01 -17.02
N ARG A 26 14.78 -6.03 -18.34
CA ARG A 26 13.46 -5.91 -18.97
C ARG A 26 12.54 -7.06 -18.55
N THR A 27 11.28 -6.71 -18.31
CA THR A 27 10.26 -7.67 -17.86
C THR A 27 9.63 -8.40 -19.04
N ILE A 28 9.50 -9.71 -18.91
CA ILE A 28 8.84 -10.57 -19.91
C ILE A 28 7.38 -10.76 -19.50
N THR A 29 6.47 -10.44 -20.42
CA THR A 29 5.01 -10.60 -20.24
C THR A 29 4.45 -11.79 -20.99
N TRP A 30 5.04 -12.12 -22.14
CA TRP A 30 4.63 -13.20 -23.03
C TRP A 30 5.82 -13.75 -23.82
N ALA A 31 5.64 -14.91 -24.47
CA ALA A 31 6.62 -15.48 -25.39
C ALA A 31 5.99 -15.67 -26.77
N HIS A 32 6.60 -15.10 -27.80
CA HIS A 32 6.11 -15.10 -29.15
C HIS A 32 7.13 -15.65 -30.12
N THR A 33 6.76 -16.67 -30.90
CA THR A 33 7.64 -17.24 -31.94
C THR A 33 7.28 -16.66 -33.29
N VAL A 34 8.25 -16.03 -33.96
CA VAL A 34 8.06 -15.38 -35.24
C VAL A 34 9.28 -15.62 -36.13
N ASP A 35 9.07 -16.29 -37.26
CA ASP A 35 10.10 -16.50 -38.30
C ASP A 35 9.77 -15.68 -39.58
N LEU A 36 9.02 -14.61 -39.44
CA LEU A 36 8.68 -13.71 -40.53
C LEU A 36 9.74 -12.60 -40.71
N PRO A 37 9.86 -12.01 -41.91
CA PRO A 37 10.81 -10.94 -42.17
C PRO A 37 10.46 -9.62 -41.44
N ASP A 38 9.20 -9.44 -41.02
CA ASP A 38 8.67 -8.24 -40.37
C ASP A 38 8.02 -8.58 -39.00
N PRO A 39 8.77 -9.12 -38.01
CA PRO A 39 8.23 -9.61 -36.76
C PRO A 39 7.55 -8.51 -35.93
N TRP A 40 7.95 -7.24 -36.06
CA TRP A 40 7.39 -6.09 -35.31
C TRP A 40 5.89 -5.88 -35.51
N ARG A 41 5.30 -6.44 -36.57
CA ARG A 41 3.85 -6.39 -36.81
C ARG A 41 3.05 -7.31 -35.88
N TRP A 42 3.71 -8.28 -35.27
CA TRP A 42 3.08 -9.38 -34.56
C TRP A 42 3.40 -9.40 -33.06
N VAL A 43 4.37 -8.59 -32.64
CA VAL A 43 4.82 -8.56 -31.25
C VAL A 43 4.28 -7.36 -30.51
N SER A 44 4.09 -7.53 -29.22
CA SER A 44 3.60 -6.50 -28.29
C SER A 44 4.71 -6.09 -27.30
N PRO A 45 4.57 -4.94 -26.64
CA PRO A 45 5.50 -4.52 -25.60
C PRO A 45 5.62 -5.57 -24.49
N GLY A 46 6.86 -5.92 -24.16
CA GLY A 46 7.15 -6.94 -23.15
C GLY A 46 7.22 -8.37 -23.66
N ASP A 47 7.01 -8.61 -24.96
CA ASP A 47 7.14 -9.96 -25.52
C ASP A 47 8.61 -10.42 -25.55
N LEU A 48 8.84 -11.69 -25.22
CA LEU A 48 10.05 -12.40 -25.54
C LEU A 48 9.91 -12.94 -26.98
N VAL A 49 10.61 -12.33 -27.92
CA VAL A 49 10.56 -12.74 -29.33
C VAL A 49 11.51 -13.91 -29.56
N MET A 50 11.01 -15.00 -30.13
CA MET A 50 11.80 -16.19 -30.45
C MET A 50 11.80 -16.41 -31.94
N THR A 51 12.98 -16.66 -32.52
CA THR A 51 13.13 -16.91 -33.97
C THR A 51 14.19 -17.95 -34.23
N THR A 52 14.02 -18.71 -35.33
CA THR A 52 15.07 -19.59 -35.85
C THR A 52 16.10 -18.84 -36.70
N GLY A 53 15.89 -17.55 -36.96
CA GLY A 53 16.76 -16.72 -37.80
C GLY A 53 16.47 -16.78 -39.29
N VAL A 54 15.49 -17.57 -39.74
CA VAL A 54 15.14 -17.69 -41.18
C VAL A 54 14.59 -16.36 -41.73
N GLY A 55 13.89 -15.56 -40.89
CA GLY A 55 13.37 -14.26 -41.29
C GLY A 55 14.40 -13.12 -41.27
N LEU A 56 15.65 -13.38 -40.87
CA LEU A 56 16.68 -12.35 -40.80
C LEU A 56 17.22 -12.00 -42.21
N PRO A 57 17.41 -10.70 -42.52
CA PRO A 57 18.09 -10.28 -43.73
C PRO A 57 19.53 -10.77 -43.80
N GLN A 58 20.05 -10.97 -45.03
CA GLN A 58 21.45 -11.39 -45.22
C GLN A 58 22.42 -10.22 -45.09
N ALA A 59 22.04 -9.02 -45.55
CA ALA A 59 22.91 -7.86 -45.53
C ALA A 59 23.03 -7.26 -44.14
N SER A 60 24.26 -6.96 -43.73
CA SER A 60 24.56 -6.43 -42.37
C SER A 60 23.78 -5.16 -42.03
N GLN A 61 23.67 -4.21 -42.96
CA GLN A 61 22.90 -2.97 -42.74
C GLN A 61 21.41 -3.24 -42.56
N GLN A 62 20.85 -4.18 -43.33
CA GLN A 62 19.44 -4.56 -43.22
C GLN A 62 19.15 -5.29 -41.91
N GLN A 63 20.12 -6.03 -41.37
CA GLN A 63 19.95 -6.62 -40.02
C GLN A 63 19.86 -5.56 -38.93
N VAL A 64 20.62 -4.48 -39.02
CA VAL A 64 20.52 -3.34 -38.10
C VAL A 64 19.14 -2.68 -38.19
N GLU A 65 18.70 -2.37 -39.41
CA GLU A 65 17.36 -1.77 -39.64
C GLU A 65 16.24 -2.69 -39.13
N TRP A 66 16.37 -4.00 -39.36
CA TRP A 66 15.43 -5.00 -38.88
C TRP A 66 15.36 -5.00 -37.33
N LEU A 67 16.51 -4.94 -36.66
CA LEU A 67 16.58 -4.89 -35.20
C LEU A 67 15.97 -3.57 -34.67
N GLU A 68 16.28 -2.44 -35.29
CA GLU A 68 15.76 -1.13 -34.91
C GLU A 68 14.23 -1.09 -35.03
N GLN A 69 13.66 -1.66 -36.08
CA GLN A 69 12.22 -1.80 -36.26
C GLN A 69 11.60 -2.69 -35.17
N LEU A 70 12.24 -3.81 -34.85
CA LEU A 70 11.79 -4.70 -33.79
C LEU A 70 11.79 -3.98 -32.42
N VAL A 71 12.85 -3.27 -32.10
CA VAL A 71 12.98 -2.54 -30.82
C VAL A 71 11.93 -1.45 -30.66
N GLN A 72 11.45 -0.83 -31.74
CA GLN A 72 10.35 0.14 -31.70
C GLN A 72 9.05 -0.42 -31.15
N SER A 73 8.80 -1.73 -31.34
CA SER A 73 7.64 -2.43 -30.74
C SER A 73 7.82 -2.71 -29.23
N ASN A 74 8.98 -2.33 -28.66
CA ASN A 74 9.33 -2.47 -27.24
C ASN A 74 9.22 -3.90 -26.69
N PRO A 75 9.71 -4.93 -27.39
CA PRO A 75 9.80 -6.28 -26.81
C PRO A 75 10.85 -6.35 -25.70
N SER A 76 10.82 -7.41 -24.91
CA SER A 76 11.74 -7.61 -23.78
C SER A 76 13.11 -8.11 -24.21
N ALA A 77 13.17 -9.03 -25.15
CA ALA A 77 14.40 -9.58 -25.70
C ALA A 77 14.11 -10.34 -27.01
N LEU A 78 15.17 -10.62 -27.73
CA LEU A 78 15.18 -11.51 -28.89
C LEU A 78 15.96 -12.79 -28.51
N VAL A 79 15.35 -13.96 -28.69
CA VAL A 79 16.00 -15.27 -28.57
C VAL A 79 16.17 -15.88 -29.95
N ILE A 80 17.40 -16.20 -30.33
CA ILE A 80 17.70 -16.84 -31.61
C ILE A 80 18.24 -18.25 -31.36
N ALA A 81 17.55 -19.25 -31.91
CA ALA A 81 18.00 -20.63 -31.98
C ALA A 81 18.23 -20.96 -33.45
N PRO A 82 19.46 -20.70 -34.01
CA PRO A 82 19.68 -20.70 -35.44
C PRO A 82 19.56 -22.10 -36.02
N ARG A 83 18.78 -22.23 -37.10
CA ARG A 83 18.77 -23.42 -37.94
C ARG A 83 20.04 -23.45 -38.79
N GLN A 84 20.34 -24.62 -39.40
CA GLN A 84 21.50 -24.76 -40.26
C GLN A 84 21.46 -23.88 -41.53
N ASP A 85 20.26 -23.52 -41.97
CA ASP A 85 19.98 -22.69 -43.14
C ASP A 85 19.66 -21.22 -42.77
N ALA A 86 19.80 -20.85 -41.50
CA ALA A 86 19.52 -19.50 -41.04
C ALA A 86 20.68 -18.55 -41.34
N THR A 87 20.33 -17.24 -41.47
CA THR A 87 21.34 -16.20 -41.61
C THR A 87 22.07 -15.98 -40.29
N ASP A 88 23.39 -15.86 -40.35
CA ASP A 88 24.21 -15.55 -39.16
C ASP A 88 23.98 -14.12 -38.69
N LEU A 89 24.08 -13.94 -37.36
CA LEU A 89 24.09 -12.63 -36.76
C LEU A 89 25.35 -11.87 -37.11
N THR A 90 25.20 -10.72 -37.73
CA THR A 90 26.34 -9.86 -38.06
C THR A 90 26.81 -9.07 -36.81
N GLN A 91 28.10 -8.71 -36.79
CA GLN A 91 28.64 -7.89 -35.71
C GLN A 91 27.91 -6.53 -35.60
N ALA A 92 27.52 -5.93 -36.74
CA ALA A 92 26.78 -4.69 -36.76
C ALA A 92 25.43 -4.77 -36.06
N LEU A 93 24.71 -5.90 -36.17
CA LEU A 93 23.48 -6.16 -35.41
C LEU A 93 23.75 -6.24 -33.91
N LEU A 94 24.81 -6.95 -33.51
CA LEU A 94 25.19 -7.08 -32.10
C LEU A 94 25.60 -5.71 -31.49
N ASP A 95 26.37 -4.92 -32.21
CA ASP A 95 26.77 -3.57 -31.83
C ASP A 95 25.53 -2.64 -31.70
N ALA A 96 24.56 -2.78 -32.60
CA ALA A 96 23.29 -2.06 -32.52
C ALA A 96 22.47 -2.48 -31.30
N ALA A 97 22.40 -3.78 -31.00
CA ALA A 97 21.73 -4.29 -29.81
C ALA A 97 22.33 -3.73 -28.50
N ASP A 98 23.66 -3.64 -28.43
CA ASP A 98 24.36 -3.03 -27.29
C ASP A 98 24.04 -1.54 -27.15
N ARG A 99 24.06 -0.77 -28.23
CA ARG A 99 23.71 0.66 -28.24
C ARG A 99 22.25 0.90 -27.80
N LEU A 100 21.34 0.02 -28.21
CA LEU A 100 19.92 0.11 -27.91
C LEU A 100 19.56 -0.49 -26.54
N HIS A 101 20.54 -1.07 -25.83
CA HIS A 101 20.32 -1.82 -24.57
C HIS A 101 19.23 -2.88 -24.75
N PHE A 102 19.25 -3.58 -25.89
CA PHE A 102 18.24 -4.56 -26.24
C PHE A 102 18.86 -5.97 -26.20
N PRO A 103 18.42 -6.86 -25.28
CA PRO A 103 19.00 -8.18 -25.11
C PRO A 103 18.77 -9.06 -26.33
N VAL A 104 19.86 -9.54 -26.92
CA VAL A 104 19.86 -10.60 -27.92
C VAL A 104 20.47 -11.83 -27.29
N LEU A 105 19.67 -12.90 -27.20
CA LEU A 105 20.07 -14.16 -26.59
C LEU A 105 20.25 -15.23 -27.67
N ARG A 106 21.31 -16.00 -27.54
CA ARG A 106 21.56 -17.18 -28.38
C ARG A 106 21.18 -18.43 -27.62
N ALA A 107 20.41 -19.28 -28.25
CA ALA A 107 20.03 -20.60 -27.75
C ALA A 107 20.64 -21.69 -28.65
N SER A 108 20.76 -22.93 -28.14
CA SER A 108 21.10 -24.06 -28.97
C SER A 108 19.92 -24.40 -29.87
N PHE A 109 20.19 -24.94 -31.07
CA PHE A 109 19.17 -25.43 -32.00
C PHE A 109 18.25 -26.50 -31.38
N GLN A 110 18.71 -27.22 -30.38
CA GLN A 110 17.93 -28.22 -29.66
C GLN A 110 16.92 -27.64 -28.67
N LEU A 111 16.93 -26.31 -28.48
CA LEU A 111 15.95 -25.66 -27.61
C LEU A 111 14.55 -25.67 -28.27
N GLU A 112 13.65 -26.43 -27.70
CA GLU A 112 12.27 -26.41 -28.11
C GLU A 112 11.61 -25.10 -27.64
N PHE A 113 11.22 -24.22 -28.56
CA PHE A 113 10.53 -22.96 -28.23
C PHE A 113 9.25 -23.16 -27.40
N VAL A 114 8.59 -24.31 -27.58
CA VAL A 114 7.44 -24.71 -26.76
C VAL A 114 7.82 -24.79 -25.27
N LYS A 115 8.98 -25.39 -24.96
CA LYS A 115 9.45 -25.45 -23.56
C LYS A 115 9.75 -24.06 -22.99
N LEU A 116 10.36 -23.20 -23.80
CA LEU A 116 10.62 -21.82 -23.40
C LEU A 116 9.33 -21.05 -23.18
N SER A 117 8.35 -21.17 -24.08
CA SER A 117 7.03 -20.57 -23.94
C SER A 117 6.33 -21.05 -22.66
N HIS A 118 6.32 -22.35 -22.39
CA HIS A 118 5.75 -22.90 -21.15
C HIS A 118 6.40 -22.30 -19.90
N GLN A 119 7.74 -22.21 -19.89
CA GLN A 119 8.46 -21.63 -18.75
C GLN A 119 8.10 -20.16 -18.52
N VAL A 120 7.92 -19.38 -19.60
CA VAL A 120 7.47 -17.99 -19.50
C VAL A 120 6.03 -17.94 -18.96
N ILE A 121 5.09 -18.70 -19.56
CA ILE A 121 3.68 -18.73 -19.14
C ILE A 121 3.55 -19.17 -17.68
N GLU A 122 4.19 -20.26 -17.28
CA GLU A 122 4.20 -20.73 -15.89
C GLU A 122 4.70 -19.65 -14.93
N SER A 123 5.75 -18.94 -15.32
CA SER A 123 6.32 -17.89 -14.48
C SER A 123 5.39 -16.69 -14.32
N VAL A 124 4.65 -16.31 -15.36
CA VAL A 124 3.65 -15.24 -15.32
C VAL A 124 2.47 -15.66 -14.43
N LEU A 125 1.97 -16.88 -14.62
CA LEU A 125 0.89 -17.44 -13.80
C LEU A 125 1.30 -17.57 -12.33
N GLN A 126 2.52 -18.02 -12.07
CA GLN A 126 3.05 -18.12 -10.70
C GLN A 126 3.11 -16.74 -10.03
N ALA A 127 3.61 -15.73 -10.72
CA ALA A 127 3.65 -14.38 -10.20
C ALA A 127 2.23 -13.84 -9.88
N GLN A 128 1.25 -14.13 -10.73
CA GLN A 128 -0.14 -13.75 -10.48
C GLN A 128 -0.72 -14.49 -9.25
N ARG A 129 -0.43 -15.80 -9.12
CA ARG A 129 -0.84 -16.58 -7.94
C ARG A 129 -0.22 -16.05 -6.66
N GLU A 130 1.06 -15.70 -6.67
CA GLU A 130 1.77 -15.13 -5.51
C GLU A 130 1.15 -13.81 -5.06
N ARG A 131 0.78 -12.93 -6.01
CA ARG A 131 0.06 -11.67 -5.71
C ARG A 131 -1.31 -11.93 -5.09
N PHE A 132 -2.07 -12.85 -5.66
CA PHE A 132 -3.37 -13.22 -5.14
C PHE A 132 -3.25 -13.78 -3.72
N ASN A 133 -2.34 -14.74 -3.51
CA ASN A 133 -2.08 -15.33 -2.20
C ASN A 133 -1.58 -14.30 -1.18
N ALA A 134 -0.79 -13.31 -1.59
CA ALA A 134 -0.34 -12.23 -0.70
C ALA A 134 -1.52 -11.36 -0.24
N SER A 135 -2.42 -11.01 -1.17
CA SER A 135 -3.63 -10.25 -0.83
C SER A 135 -4.56 -11.06 0.07
N GLU A 136 -4.76 -12.34 -0.22
CA GLU A 136 -5.57 -13.22 0.61
C GLU A 136 -5.00 -13.35 2.03
N ARG A 137 -3.69 -13.57 2.16
CA ARG A 137 -3.03 -13.58 3.48
C ARG A 137 -3.21 -12.27 4.24
N LEU A 138 -3.14 -11.12 3.56
CA LEU A 138 -3.41 -9.83 4.19
C LEU A 138 -4.82 -9.77 4.78
N PHE A 139 -5.83 -10.16 4.00
CA PHE A 139 -7.22 -10.16 4.46
C PHE A 139 -7.45 -11.14 5.61
N GLN A 140 -6.87 -12.33 5.55
CA GLN A 140 -6.94 -13.32 6.63
C GLN A 140 -6.29 -12.79 7.91
N THR A 141 -5.09 -12.20 7.80
CA THR A 141 -4.38 -11.59 8.94
C THR A 141 -5.19 -10.45 9.55
N TYR A 142 -5.79 -9.61 8.71
CA TYR A 142 -6.66 -8.53 9.19
C TYR A 142 -7.90 -9.06 9.91
N ALA A 143 -8.57 -10.08 9.36
CA ALA A 143 -9.72 -10.72 9.99
C ALA A 143 -9.37 -11.36 11.35
N GLU A 144 -8.17 -11.96 11.47
CA GLU A 144 -7.66 -12.43 12.76
C GLU A 144 -7.37 -11.29 13.73
N ALA A 145 -6.74 -10.20 13.25
CA ALA A 145 -6.45 -9.04 14.06
C ALA A 145 -7.73 -8.42 14.63
N LEU A 146 -8.81 -8.35 13.84
CA LEU A 146 -10.13 -7.90 14.29
C LEU A 146 -10.71 -8.75 15.42
N ARG A 147 -10.46 -10.08 15.41
CA ARG A 147 -10.93 -10.98 16.46
C ARG A 147 -10.10 -10.92 17.73
N LYS A 148 -8.76 -10.72 17.58
CA LYS A 148 -7.82 -10.79 18.70
C LYS A 148 -7.62 -9.45 19.40
N GLN A 149 -7.77 -8.34 18.69
CA GLN A 149 -7.43 -7.00 19.19
C GLN A 149 -8.60 -6.02 19.00
N PRO A 150 -9.19 -5.53 20.09
CA PRO A 150 -10.26 -4.54 20.01
C PRO A 150 -9.74 -3.16 19.58
N GLU A 151 -8.47 -2.86 19.87
CA GLU A 151 -7.85 -1.57 19.58
C GLU A 151 -7.12 -1.56 18.24
N MET A 152 -7.18 -0.42 17.56
CA MET A 152 -6.53 -0.24 16.26
C MET A 152 -5.01 -0.40 16.32
N ALA A 153 -4.37 0.05 17.40
CA ALA A 153 -2.92 -0.07 17.58
C ALA A 153 -2.47 -1.53 17.61
N GLY A 154 -3.20 -2.39 18.34
CA GLY A 154 -2.91 -3.82 18.41
C GLY A 154 -3.13 -4.52 17.05
N ARG A 155 -4.18 -4.15 16.31
CA ARG A 155 -4.43 -4.68 14.96
C ARG A 155 -3.33 -4.27 13.98
N LEU A 156 -2.92 -2.99 14.03
CA LEU A 156 -1.83 -2.49 13.19
C LEU A 156 -0.51 -3.20 13.50
N SER A 157 -0.23 -3.52 14.77
CA SER A 157 0.96 -4.28 15.17
C SER A 157 0.96 -5.70 14.62
N ILE A 158 -0.18 -6.39 14.59
CA ILE A 158 -0.30 -7.71 13.97
C ILE A 158 0.01 -7.62 12.47
N LEU A 159 -0.55 -6.61 11.78
CA LEU A 159 -0.28 -6.39 10.37
C LEU A 159 1.18 -6.03 10.09
N ALA A 160 1.76 -5.15 10.90
CA ALA A 160 3.17 -4.76 10.80
C ALA A 160 4.09 -5.98 10.88
N ASN A 161 3.86 -6.86 11.87
CA ASN A 161 4.63 -8.10 12.04
C ASN A 161 4.44 -9.07 10.87
N ALA A 162 3.21 -9.28 10.42
CA ALA A 162 2.92 -10.20 9.32
C ALA A 162 3.52 -9.74 7.98
N LEU A 163 3.64 -8.43 7.79
CA LEU A 163 4.20 -7.81 6.57
C LEU A 163 5.71 -7.52 6.68
N GLY A 164 6.30 -7.65 7.88
CA GLY A 164 7.72 -7.36 8.12
C GLY A 164 8.10 -5.89 7.89
N MET A 165 7.20 -4.95 8.21
CA MET A 165 7.40 -3.52 7.98
C MET A 165 6.76 -2.68 9.09
N ASN A 166 7.36 -1.53 9.39
CA ASN A 166 6.76 -0.58 10.32
C ASN A 166 5.63 0.20 9.63
N LEU A 167 4.52 0.34 10.33
CA LEU A 167 3.32 1.01 9.84
C LEU A 167 2.97 2.17 10.76
N THR A 168 2.81 3.36 10.19
CA THR A 168 2.35 4.55 10.94
C THR A 168 1.20 5.18 10.18
N ILE A 169 0.14 5.56 10.88
CA ILE A 169 -0.95 6.34 10.34
C ILE A 169 -0.80 7.77 10.84
N GLU A 170 -0.74 8.71 9.91
CA GLU A 170 -0.61 10.13 10.19
C GLU A 170 -1.84 10.89 9.67
N ASP A 171 -2.26 11.91 10.39
CA ASP A 171 -3.22 12.89 9.89
C ASP A 171 -2.59 13.66 8.72
N ALA A 172 -3.28 13.72 7.60
CA ALA A 172 -2.74 14.31 6.37
C ALA A 172 -2.60 15.84 6.42
N VAL A 173 -3.28 16.49 7.36
CA VAL A 173 -3.30 17.97 7.51
C VAL A 173 -2.28 18.41 8.54
N SER A 174 -2.29 17.79 9.72
CA SER A 174 -1.43 18.18 10.83
C SER A 174 -0.08 17.46 10.85
N GLY A 175 0.05 16.34 10.14
CA GLY A 175 1.23 15.44 10.18
C GLY A 175 1.40 14.71 11.52
N LEU A 176 0.40 14.79 12.40
CA LEU A 176 0.47 14.12 13.70
C LEU A 176 0.21 12.62 13.54
N LYS A 177 0.99 11.81 14.24
CA LYS A 177 0.80 10.37 14.29
C LYS A 177 -0.52 10.04 14.99
N ILE A 178 -1.40 9.30 14.32
CA ILE A 178 -2.65 8.78 14.89
C ILE A 178 -2.38 7.44 15.58
N VAL A 179 -1.68 6.55 14.88
CA VAL A 179 -1.29 5.22 15.38
C VAL A 179 0.06 4.84 14.79
N GLU A 180 0.90 4.20 15.58
CA GLU A 180 2.21 3.67 15.14
C GLU A 180 2.33 2.22 15.59
N ALA A 181 2.83 1.38 14.70
CA ALA A 181 3.15 -0.01 14.97
C ALA A 181 4.50 -0.36 14.38
N GLN A 182 5.36 -0.89 15.21
CA GLN A 182 6.67 -1.38 14.84
C GLN A 182 6.66 -2.90 14.79
N THR A 183 7.49 -3.48 13.94
CA THR A 183 7.70 -4.92 13.91
C THR A 183 8.49 -5.37 15.14
N LEU A 184 8.29 -6.61 15.54
CA LEU A 184 9.06 -7.23 16.63
C LEU A 184 10.54 -7.41 16.27
N SER A 185 10.84 -7.60 14.99
CA SER A 185 12.20 -7.64 14.48
C SER A 185 12.63 -6.24 14.06
N PRO A 186 13.81 -5.77 14.48
CA PRO A 186 14.34 -4.47 14.06
C PRO A 186 14.43 -4.43 12.52
N VAL A 187 13.84 -3.41 11.92
CA VAL A 187 13.95 -3.16 10.48
C VAL A 187 14.85 -1.94 10.31
N ASP A 188 15.99 -2.13 9.65
CA ASP A 188 16.78 -0.99 9.18
C ASP A 188 15.93 -0.21 8.17
N VAL A 189 15.65 1.04 8.48
CA VAL A 189 14.74 1.86 7.68
C VAL A 189 15.54 2.57 6.59
N ASP A 190 15.64 1.93 5.43
CA ASP A 190 16.28 2.53 4.25
C ASP A 190 15.27 3.18 3.30
N HIS A 191 13.99 2.83 3.45
CA HIS A 191 12.94 3.32 2.56
C HIS A 191 11.66 3.68 3.31
N ILE A 192 11.16 4.89 3.03
CA ILE A 192 9.89 5.40 3.58
C ILE A 192 8.96 5.71 2.42
N GLU A 193 7.77 5.14 2.45
CA GLU A 193 6.72 5.38 1.47
C GLU A 193 5.49 5.98 2.17
N ARG A 194 4.90 7.02 1.54
CA ARG A 194 3.68 7.65 2.03
C ARG A 194 2.54 7.40 1.06
N ILE A 195 1.46 6.82 1.57
CA ILE A 195 0.30 6.41 0.78
C ILE A 195 -0.95 7.06 1.35
N PRO A 196 -1.71 7.79 0.55
CA PRO A 196 -2.94 8.40 1.03
C PRO A 196 -3.98 7.32 1.37
N ILE A 197 -4.57 7.42 2.53
CA ILE A 197 -5.74 6.64 2.94
C ILE A 197 -6.97 7.42 2.53
N GLY A 198 -7.80 6.81 1.68
CA GLY A 198 -9.06 7.40 1.24
C GLY A 198 -10.09 7.49 2.37
N GLY A 199 -11.14 8.30 2.16
CA GLY A 199 -12.24 8.46 3.10
C GLY A 199 -12.24 9.82 3.80
N ARG A 200 -13.11 9.97 4.81
CA ARG A 200 -13.29 11.22 5.56
C ARG A 200 -12.12 11.57 6.47
N ALA A 201 -11.33 10.56 6.85
CA ALA A 201 -10.26 10.67 7.84
C ALA A 201 -9.05 11.50 7.38
N ARG A 202 -8.89 11.76 6.05
CA ARG A 202 -7.73 12.49 5.49
C ARG A 202 -6.42 12.06 6.15
N ALA A 203 -6.08 10.78 6.07
CA ALA A 203 -4.91 10.22 6.68
C ALA A 203 -3.91 9.71 5.63
N ASN A 204 -2.65 9.53 6.02
CA ASN A 204 -1.63 8.87 5.24
C ASN A 204 -1.13 7.62 5.97
N LEU A 205 -0.93 6.55 5.24
CA LEU A 205 -0.19 5.39 5.70
C LEU A 205 1.28 5.61 5.37
N ILE A 206 2.11 5.65 6.39
CA ILE A 206 3.57 5.70 6.27
C ILE A 206 4.08 4.29 6.49
N ILE A 207 4.86 3.80 5.54
CA ILE A 207 5.45 2.48 5.57
C ILE A 207 6.96 2.65 5.59
N SER A 208 7.60 2.03 6.56
CA SER A 208 9.06 2.04 6.70
C SER A 208 9.58 0.61 6.57
N SER A 209 10.50 0.37 5.65
CA SER A 209 11.04 -0.96 5.32
C SER A 209 12.53 -0.90 4.99
N SER A 210 13.21 -2.05 5.04
CA SER A 210 14.64 -2.19 4.74
C SER A 210 14.96 -2.30 3.24
N ALA A 211 13.96 -2.47 2.39
CA ALA A 211 14.17 -2.61 0.96
C ALA A 211 13.13 -1.81 0.17
N ARG A 212 13.57 -1.31 -0.99
CA ARG A 212 12.66 -0.72 -1.97
C ARG A 212 11.75 -1.81 -2.52
N ARG A 213 10.45 -1.56 -2.48
CA ARG A 213 9.46 -2.53 -2.92
C ARG A 213 9.44 -2.73 -4.42
N SER A 214 9.04 -3.93 -4.79
CA SER A 214 8.71 -4.21 -6.17
C SER A 214 7.40 -3.50 -6.56
N PRO A 215 7.20 -3.19 -7.85
CA PRO A 215 5.93 -2.66 -8.34
C PRO A 215 4.73 -3.56 -7.97
N ASP A 216 4.98 -4.85 -7.76
CA ASP A 216 3.97 -5.83 -7.41
C ASP A 216 3.43 -5.66 -5.99
N ASP A 217 4.24 -5.15 -5.08
CA ASP A 217 3.86 -4.85 -3.69
C ASP A 217 2.90 -3.65 -3.61
N SER A 218 2.83 -2.84 -4.65
CA SER A 218 1.97 -1.66 -4.69
C SER A 218 0.48 -2.00 -4.57
N ILE A 219 0.05 -3.17 -5.08
CA ILE A 219 -1.34 -3.64 -4.97
C ILE A 219 -1.64 -4.04 -3.53
N LEU A 220 -0.73 -4.79 -2.89
CA LEU A 220 -0.87 -5.20 -1.50
C LEU A 220 -0.99 -4.00 -0.57
N VAL A 221 -0.15 -3.00 -0.79
CA VAL A 221 -0.12 -1.78 0.00
C VAL A 221 -1.38 -0.93 -0.20
N ARG A 222 -1.90 -0.83 -1.42
CA ARG A 222 -3.19 -0.17 -1.67
C ARG A 222 -4.35 -0.90 -0.99
N SER A 223 -4.33 -2.23 -1.00
CA SER A 223 -5.31 -3.05 -0.28
C SER A 223 -5.23 -2.80 1.23
N LEU A 224 -4.02 -2.72 1.79
CA LEU A 224 -3.80 -2.35 3.18
C LEU A 224 -4.34 -0.95 3.49
N ALA A 225 -4.01 0.05 2.66
CA ALA A 225 -4.51 1.42 2.84
C ALA A 225 -6.04 1.48 2.78
N GLY A 226 -6.66 0.68 1.89
CA GLY A 226 -8.12 0.54 1.80
C GLY A 226 -8.74 -0.04 3.08
N LEU A 227 -8.16 -1.13 3.62
CA LEU A 227 -8.60 -1.73 4.88
C LEU A 227 -8.49 -0.75 6.06
N LEU A 228 -7.38 -0.04 6.16
CA LEU A 228 -7.16 0.96 7.20
C LEU A 228 -8.09 2.17 7.04
N GLY A 229 -8.46 2.51 5.81
CA GLY A 229 -9.48 3.54 5.53
C GLY A 229 -10.84 3.19 6.11
N VAL A 230 -11.29 1.95 5.90
CA VAL A 230 -12.55 1.45 6.49
C VAL A 230 -12.49 1.48 8.02
N GLU A 231 -11.35 1.11 8.61
CA GLU A 231 -11.15 1.12 10.05
C GLU A 231 -11.20 2.54 10.63
N LEU A 232 -10.53 3.49 9.98
CA LEU A 232 -10.57 4.89 10.38
C LEU A 232 -11.97 5.48 10.26
N GLU A 233 -12.69 5.16 9.19
CA GLU A 233 -14.09 5.60 9.01
C GLU A 233 -14.97 5.08 10.14
N ARG A 234 -14.82 3.81 10.52
CA ARG A 234 -15.53 3.22 11.66
C ARG A 234 -15.24 3.96 12.97
N LEU A 235 -13.97 4.28 13.23
CA LEU A 235 -13.58 5.03 14.43
C LEU A 235 -14.16 6.44 14.42
N MET A 236 -14.21 7.11 13.27
CA MET A 236 -14.82 8.43 13.14
C MET A 236 -16.32 8.38 13.40
N ILE A 237 -17.04 7.43 12.80
CA ILE A 237 -18.46 7.23 13.04
C ILE A 237 -18.73 6.99 14.54
N GLN A 238 -17.95 6.15 15.18
CA GLN A 238 -18.08 5.86 16.60
C GLN A 238 -17.86 7.12 17.46
N ARG A 239 -16.85 7.92 17.13
CA ARG A 239 -16.60 9.21 17.81
C ARG A 239 -17.72 10.20 17.58
N ASP A 240 -18.26 10.30 16.36
CA ASP A 240 -19.36 11.20 16.04
C ASP A 240 -20.64 10.81 16.81
N LEU A 241 -20.92 9.52 16.92
CA LEU A 241 -22.01 9.00 17.75
C LEU A 241 -21.82 9.37 19.23
N GLN A 242 -20.64 9.12 19.79
CA GLN A 242 -20.34 9.48 21.17
C GLN A 242 -20.48 10.99 21.42
N ARG A 243 -20.03 11.82 20.47
CA ARG A 243 -20.20 13.28 20.56
C ARG A 243 -21.67 13.70 20.49
N ALA A 244 -22.45 13.07 19.60
CA ALA A 244 -23.87 13.34 19.48
C ALA A 244 -24.64 12.95 20.75
N GLU A 245 -24.32 11.78 21.33
CA GLU A 245 -24.87 11.34 22.61
C GLU A 245 -24.51 12.30 23.75
N GLY A 246 -23.24 12.69 23.86
CA GLY A 246 -22.77 13.66 24.87
C GLY A 246 -23.43 15.01 24.70
N ALA A 247 -23.57 15.52 23.47
CA ALA A 247 -24.26 16.77 23.19
C ALA A 247 -25.76 16.73 23.51
N SER A 248 -26.42 15.59 23.26
CA SER A 248 -27.81 15.35 23.63
C SER A 248 -27.99 15.34 25.14
N LEU A 249 -27.10 14.63 25.86
CA LEU A 249 -27.12 14.60 27.31
C LEU A 249 -26.93 15.99 27.93
N LEU A 250 -25.94 16.74 27.45
CA LEU A 250 -25.70 18.13 27.90
C LEU A 250 -26.94 18.99 27.66
N ARG A 251 -27.56 18.89 26.49
CA ARG A 251 -28.76 19.66 26.18
C ARG A 251 -29.90 19.32 27.13
N SER A 252 -30.14 18.05 27.41
CA SER A 252 -31.19 17.59 28.32
C SER A 252 -30.95 18.04 29.76
N LEU A 253 -29.69 18.18 30.19
CA LEU A 253 -29.31 18.72 31.48
C LEU A 253 -29.54 20.24 31.56
N VAL A 254 -29.15 20.97 30.49
CA VAL A 254 -29.36 22.43 30.38
C VAL A 254 -30.84 22.78 30.37
N ASP A 255 -31.62 22.05 29.57
CA ASP A 255 -33.07 22.24 29.46
C ASP A 255 -33.85 21.70 30.67
N SER A 256 -33.15 21.14 31.68
CA SER A 256 -33.73 20.54 32.89
C SER A 256 -34.79 19.47 32.63
N THR A 257 -34.71 18.79 31.46
CA THR A 257 -35.62 17.71 31.09
C THR A 257 -35.19 16.36 31.72
N THR A 258 -33.96 16.25 32.20
CA THR A 258 -33.42 15.07 32.88
C THR A 258 -32.95 15.45 34.27
N GLU A 259 -33.35 14.69 35.30
CA GLU A 259 -32.79 14.88 36.63
C GLU A 259 -31.31 14.56 36.67
N PHE A 260 -30.56 15.41 37.35
CA PHE A 260 -29.09 15.29 37.44
C PHE A 260 -28.62 13.93 37.98
N THR A 261 -29.31 13.41 38.98
CA THR A 261 -29.04 12.10 39.58
C THR A 261 -29.16 10.96 38.60
N LEU A 262 -30.07 11.03 37.62
CA LEU A 262 -30.23 10.03 36.56
C LEU A 262 -29.20 10.18 35.45
N ALA A 263 -28.63 11.37 35.27
CA ALA A 263 -27.61 11.65 34.27
C ALA A 263 -26.19 11.23 34.71
N LEU A 264 -25.93 11.09 36.02
CA LEU A 264 -24.60 10.74 36.55
C LEU A 264 -23.99 9.48 35.90
N PRO A 265 -24.66 8.32 35.80
CA PRO A 265 -24.11 7.13 35.18
C PRO A 265 -23.80 7.31 33.67
N MET A 266 -24.53 8.22 33.02
CA MET A 266 -24.31 8.53 31.61
C MET A 266 -23.08 9.45 31.44
N LEU A 267 -22.92 10.42 32.34
CA LEU A 267 -21.74 11.30 32.38
C LEU A 267 -20.46 10.51 32.68
N GLU A 268 -20.52 9.56 33.62
CA GLU A 268 -19.41 8.66 33.93
C GLU A 268 -18.97 7.81 32.73
N ARG A 269 -19.93 7.32 31.91
CA ARG A 269 -19.62 6.60 30.66
C ARG A 269 -18.91 7.47 29.64
N HIS A 270 -19.10 8.79 29.68
CA HIS A 270 -18.38 9.75 28.84
C HIS A 270 -17.06 10.24 29.48
N GLY A 271 -16.61 9.60 30.57
CA GLY A 271 -15.36 9.95 31.25
C GLY A 271 -15.44 11.19 32.12
N LEU A 272 -16.63 11.68 32.38
CA LEU A 272 -16.86 12.83 33.24
C LEU A 272 -17.09 12.36 34.67
N THR A 273 -15.97 12.17 35.39
CA THR A 273 -15.96 11.76 36.80
C THR A 273 -15.51 12.93 37.68
N GLY A 274 -16.22 13.20 38.78
CA GLY A 274 -15.85 14.22 39.75
C GLY A 274 -17.02 15.12 40.10
N THR A 275 -16.72 16.22 40.78
CA THR A 275 -17.74 17.23 41.16
C THR A 275 -18.15 18.05 39.95
N LEU A 276 -19.41 17.96 39.59
CA LEU A 276 -20.00 18.70 38.45
C LEU A 276 -20.63 19.99 38.92
N VAL A 277 -20.18 21.13 38.38
CA VAL A 277 -20.72 22.46 38.68
C VAL A 277 -21.49 22.99 37.48
N MET A 278 -22.82 23.16 37.62
CA MET A 278 -23.64 23.85 36.62
C MET A 278 -23.82 25.32 37.00
N SER A 279 -23.32 26.24 36.17
CA SER A 279 -23.51 27.69 36.34
C SER A 279 -24.36 28.24 35.19
N GLY A 280 -25.55 28.76 35.52
CA GLY A 280 -26.53 29.28 34.56
C GLY A 280 -26.49 30.81 34.42
N ASP A 281 -25.36 31.47 34.53
CA ASP A 281 -25.27 32.92 34.35
C ASP A 281 -24.75 33.30 32.96
N THR A 282 -25.52 34.08 32.23
CA THR A 282 -25.27 34.51 30.84
C THR A 282 -24.27 35.68 30.72
N ALA A 283 -23.33 35.83 31.65
CA ALA A 283 -22.38 36.93 31.64
C ALA A 283 -20.94 36.50 31.68
N ARG A 284 -20.29 36.58 30.52
CA ARG A 284 -18.85 36.55 30.19
C ARG A 284 -18.08 35.23 30.39
N PRO A 285 -17.31 34.80 29.37
CA PRO A 285 -16.46 33.66 29.50
C PRO A 285 -15.26 33.95 30.41
N SER A 286 -15.24 33.35 31.59
CA SER A 286 -14.05 33.30 32.43
C SER A 286 -13.09 32.24 31.86
N ARG A 287 -11.79 32.52 31.89
CA ARG A 287 -10.71 31.69 31.41
C ARG A 287 -10.82 30.22 31.88
N PRO A 288 -10.62 29.22 31.02
CA PRO A 288 -10.70 27.84 31.41
C PRO A 288 -9.52 27.48 32.36
N MET A 289 -9.86 26.97 33.56
CA MET A 289 -8.88 26.27 34.38
C MET A 289 -8.68 24.83 33.80
N VAL A 290 -7.54 24.62 33.20
CA VAL A 290 -7.14 23.31 32.71
C VAL A 290 -6.67 22.46 33.90
N ASN A 291 -7.47 21.51 34.33
CA ASN A 291 -7.04 20.54 35.31
C ASN A 291 -6.28 19.41 34.60
N ARG A 292 -4.94 19.38 34.78
CA ARG A 292 -4.02 18.39 34.23
C ARG A 292 -4.22 17.02 34.89
N ARG A 293 -5.13 16.20 34.37
CA ARG A 293 -5.09 14.74 34.58
C ARG A 293 -5.69 14.01 33.39
N TYR A 294 -5.02 14.15 32.22
CA TYR A 294 -5.19 13.25 31.10
C TYR A 294 -3.81 12.90 30.56
N SER A 295 -3.18 11.89 31.14
CA SER A 295 -1.85 11.44 30.75
C SER A 295 -1.85 10.11 29.98
N SER A 296 -2.87 9.81 29.17
CA SER A 296 -2.83 8.57 28.39
C SER A 296 -3.62 8.55 27.08
N LEU A 297 -3.96 9.68 26.48
CA LEU A 297 -4.50 9.69 25.11
C LEU A 297 -3.84 10.82 24.30
N PRO A 298 -3.05 10.51 23.26
CA PRO A 298 -2.48 11.52 22.38
C PRO A 298 -3.53 11.92 21.35
N CYS A 299 -4.31 12.94 21.62
CA CYS A 299 -5.02 13.66 20.55
C CYS A 299 -5.34 15.08 21.03
N PRO A 300 -4.75 16.14 20.41
CA PRO A 300 -5.10 17.51 20.74
C PRO A 300 -6.36 17.92 19.98
N VAL A 301 -7.51 17.52 20.45
CA VAL A 301 -8.75 18.22 20.09
C VAL A 301 -8.98 19.27 21.17
N ARG A 302 -8.88 20.54 20.80
CA ARG A 302 -9.30 21.64 21.67
C ARG A 302 -10.76 21.42 22.06
N ALA A 303 -10.97 20.90 23.26
CA ALA A 303 -12.30 20.91 23.87
C ALA A 303 -12.60 22.34 24.29
N ASN A 304 -13.61 22.95 23.69
CA ASN A 304 -14.23 24.13 24.25
C ASN A 304 -14.96 23.68 25.51
N ALA A 305 -14.40 23.96 26.66
CA ALA A 305 -15.05 23.69 27.95
C ALA A 305 -16.23 24.61 28.12
N VAL A 306 -17.42 24.05 28.29
CA VAL A 306 -18.62 24.79 28.68
C VAL A 306 -18.84 24.52 30.16
N ALA A 307 -18.77 25.59 30.98
CA ALA A 307 -19.09 25.53 32.42
C ALA A 307 -20.56 25.90 32.62
N VAL A 308 -21.33 25.01 33.21
CA VAL A 308 -22.74 25.24 33.52
C VAL A 308 -22.92 25.18 35.04
N ARG A 309 -23.37 26.27 35.66
CA ARG A 309 -23.62 26.38 37.10
C ARG A 309 -25.11 26.57 37.37
N ARG A 310 -25.68 25.79 38.25
CA ARG A 310 -27.06 25.96 38.71
C ARG A 310 -27.10 26.04 40.23
N GLU A 311 -27.65 27.15 40.76
CA GLU A 311 -27.94 27.27 42.17
C GLU A 311 -29.43 26.93 42.40
N ARG A 312 -29.70 25.93 43.26
CA ARG A 312 -31.04 25.64 43.75
C ARG A 312 -31.15 26.15 45.18
N THR A 313 -32.13 26.97 45.44
CA THR A 313 -32.57 27.29 46.78
C THR A 313 -33.77 26.41 47.12
N VAL A 314 -33.64 25.55 48.09
CA VAL A 314 -34.76 24.77 48.67
C VAL A 314 -34.71 25.00 50.16
N ASP A 315 -35.75 25.59 50.68
CA ASP A 315 -36.06 25.70 52.11
C ASP A 315 -34.87 26.02 53.05
N GLY A 316 -34.25 27.17 52.85
CA GLY A 316 -33.28 27.68 53.83
C GLY A 316 -31.89 27.05 53.86
N ALA A 317 -31.63 26.02 53.06
CA ALA A 317 -30.31 25.40 52.94
C ALA A 317 -29.78 25.55 51.51
N LYS A 318 -28.63 26.21 51.33
CA LYS A 318 -27.94 26.29 50.03
C LYS A 318 -27.22 24.98 49.77
N SER A 319 -27.71 24.18 48.82
CA SER A 319 -26.93 23.06 48.26
C SER A 319 -26.26 23.52 46.98
N LYS A 320 -24.93 23.50 46.96
CA LYS A 320 -24.13 23.72 45.74
C LYS A 320 -23.77 22.38 45.16
N SER A 321 -24.20 22.10 43.93
CA SER A 321 -23.68 20.98 43.14
C SER A 321 -22.89 21.57 42.00
N ASP A 322 -21.57 21.30 42.01
CA ASP A 322 -20.60 21.86 41.05
C ASP A 322 -20.29 20.85 39.95
N ILE A 323 -20.45 21.21 38.69
CA ILE A 323 -20.09 20.43 37.51
C ILE A 323 -18.98 21.16 36.71
N ASN A 324 -17.80 20.62 36.62
CA ASN A 324 -16.71 21.14 35.81
C ASN A 324 -16.50 20.22 34.58
N ILE A 325 -16.79 20.70 33.38
CA ILE A 325 -16.61 19.97 32.12
C ILE A 325 -15.43 20.55 31.36
#